data_fe07803d9aec2f3f65f62b4ff1d36fda
#
_entry.id   fe07803d9aec2f3f65f62b4ff1d36fda
#
_cell.length_a   1.000
_cell.length_b   1.000
_cell.length_c   1.000
_cell.angle_alpha   90.00
_cell.angle_beta   90.00
_cell.angle_gamma   90.00
#
_symmetry.space_group_name_H-M   'P 1'
#
loop_
_entity.id
_entity.type
_entity.pdbx_description
1 polymer ?
#
loop_
_entity_poly.entity_id
_entity_poly.type
_entity_poly.pdbx_seq_one_letter_code
_entity_poly.pdbx_strand_id
1 'polypeptide(L)'
;MKKVLVVNFSQSGQLADIASRISAPLQTTELAHHIETLAPQNAFPFPWPFVDFIDAFPECVLREAPPLKPLSLPADTDFDLIILCYQVWYLAPALPMTAFLQSAEGKQLIKGKPVITVVACRNMWLSAQQAMQEMIADAGGRLLDHIAFTDRGHPLATFITTPRWVLTGRRNPFLGLPAAGVAPDEIAAADRFGKAIGKALMRGD
;
A
#
# COMPACT_ATOMS: atom_id res chain seq x y z
N MET A 1 -14.40 -20.72 -7.36
CA MET A 1 -13.08 -20.26 -6.87
C MET A 1 -13.16 -18.76 -6.72
N LYS A 2 -12.95 -18.23 -5.50
CA LYS A 2 -12.94 -16.79 -5.27
C LYS A 2 -11.60 -16.17 -5.67
N LYS A 3 -11.64 -14.92 -6.14
CA LYS A 3 -10.49 -14.21 -6.67
C LYS A 3 -10.20 -12.94 -5.87
N VAL A 4 -8.97 -12.74 -5.48
CA VAL A 4 -8.52 -11.56 -4.74
C VAL A 4 -7.54 -10.75 -5.59
N LEU A 5 -7.80 -9.46 -5.73
CA LEU A 5 -6.85 -8.52 -6.31
C LEU A 5 -6.06 -7.83 -5.21
N VAL A 6 -4.74 -7.88 -5.28
CA VAL A 6 -3.84 -7.13 -4.40
C VAL A 6 -3.17 -6.04 -5.24
N VAL A 7 -3.57 -4.80 -5.05
CA VAL A 7 -2.96 -3.65 -5.72
C VAL A 7 -1.88 -3.08 -4.81
N ASN A 8 -0.67 -2.93 -5.32
CA ASN A 8 0.50 -2.56 -4.53
C ASN A 8 1.34 -1.49 -5.21
N PHE A 9 1.82 -0.52 -4.43
CA PHE A 9 2.94 0.34 -4.79
C PHE A 9 3.94 0.38 -3.65
N SER A 10 5.18 0.03 -3.93
CA SER A 10 6.25 0.01 -2.92
C SER A 10 7.53 0.62 -3.47
N GLN A 11 7.88 1.83 -3.02
CA GLN A 11 9.08 2.52 -3.46
C GLN A 11 10.36 1.86 -2.93
N SER A 12 10.36 1.41 -1.68
CA SER A 12 11.53 0.81 -1.00
C SER A 12 11.54 -0.72 -0.98
N GLY A 13 10.53 -1.38 -1.54
CA GLY A 13 10.35 -2.83 -1.53
C GLY A 13 9.64 -3.38 -0.28
N GLN A 14 9.66 -2.70 0.86
CA GLN A 14 9.13 -3.24 2.12
C GLN A 14 7.62 -3.55 2.08
N LEU A 15 6.82 -2.67 1.48
CA LEU A 15 5.39 -2.91 1.34
C LEU A 15 5.10 -4.04 0.35
N ALA A 16 5.94 -4.23 -0.66
CA ALA A 16 5.83 -5.36 -1.57
C ALA A 16 6.03 -6.71 -0.84
N ASP A 17 6.98 -6.77 0.10
CA ASP A 17 7.18 -7.95 0.96
C ASP A 17 5.93 -8.23 1.83
N ILE A 18 5.34 -7.18 2.41
CA ILE A 18 4.09 -7.29 3.20
C ILE A 18 2.95 -7.78 2.32
N ALA A 19 2.75 -7.18 1.14
CA ALA A 19 1.72 -7.57 0.19
C ALA A 19 1.87 -9.04 -0.24
N SER A 20 3.09 -9.47 -0.55
CA SER A 20 3.40 -10.86 -0.90
C SER A 20 3.07 -11.83 0.23
N ARG A 21 3.38 -11.49 1.48
CA ARG A 21 3.04 -12.33 2.65
C ARG A 21 1.55 -12.40 2.93
N ILE A 22 0.82 -11.29 2.75
CA ILE A 22 -0.65 -11.29 2.88
C ILE A 22 -1.28 -12.16 1.80
N SER A 23 -0.77 -12.09 0.57
CA SER A 23 -1.36 -12.81 -0.57
C SER A 23 -1.00 -14.30 -0.61
N ALA A 24 0.17 -14.71 -0.12
CA ALA A 24 0.59 -16.11 -0.17
C ALA A 24 -0.43 -17.11 0.40
N PRO A 25 -1.07 -16.87 1.58
CA PRO A 25 -2.12 -17.75 2.09
C PRO A 25 -3.42 -17.74 1.29
N LEU A 26 -3.59 -16.81 0.34
CA LEU A 26 -4.77 -16.70 -0.52
C LEU A 26 -4.66 -17.53 -1.80
N GLN A 27 -3.57 -18.27 -1.98
CA GLN A 27 -3.40 -19.21 -3.09
C GLN A 27 -3.71 -20.64 -2.62
N THR A 28 -4.93 -21.09 -2.87
CA THR A 28 -5.42 -22.43 -2.50
C THR A 28 -6.22 -23.02 -3.65
N THR A 29 -6.81 -24.20 -3.44
CA THR A 29 -7.73 -24.81 -4.42
C THR A 29 -9.03 -24.02 -4.61
N GLU A 30 -9.42 -23.23 -3.62
CA GLU A 30 -10.69 -22.46 -3.59
C GLU A 30 -10.50 -20.96 -3.75
N LEU A 31 -9.26 -20.47 -3.55
CA LEU A 31 -8.89 -19.05 -3.64
C LEU A 31 -7.76 -18.88 -4.65
N ALA A 32 -7.84 -17.83 -5.44
CA ALA A 32 -6.74 -17.35 -6.28
C ALA A 32 -6.50 -15.87 -6.01
N HIS A 33 -5.26 -15.42 -6.12
CA HIS A 33 -4.94 -14.00 -6.04
C HIS A 33 -4.14 -13.54 -7.26
N HIS A 34 -4.27 -12.25 -7.55
CA HIS A 34 -3.42 -11.53 -8.50
C HIS A 34 -2.79 -10.34 -7.79
N ILE A 35 -1.48 -10.15 -7.96
CA ILE A 35 -0.78 -8.97 -7.42
C ILE A 35 -0.51 -8.02 -8.60
N GLU A 36 -1.17 -6.87 -8.56
CA GLU A 36 -0.93 -5.78 -9.49
C GLU A 36 0.02 -4.77 -8.86
N THR A 37 1.17 -4.56 -9.48
CA THR A 37 2.14 -3.54 -9.02
C THR A 37 1.99 -2.29 -9.84
N LEU A 38 1.55 -1.22 -9.20
CA LEU A 38 1.36 0.07 -9.86
C LEU A 38 2.70 0.64 -10.32
N ALA A 39 2.77 1.02 -11.58
CA ALA A 39 3.95 1.62 -12.20
C ALA A 39 3.63 3.01 -12.72
N PRO A 40 4.09 4.11 -12.08
CA PRO A 40 4.02 5.45 -12.66
C PRO A 40 4.75 5.52 -13.99
N GLN A 41 4.30 6.37 -14.93
CA GLN A 41 5.02 6.60 -16.17
C GLN A 41 6.42 7.17 -15.90
N ASN A 42 6.53 8.12 -14.98
CA ASN A 42 7.79 8.60 -14.44
C ASN A 42 8.01 7.93 -13.09
N ALA A 43 9.03 7.09 -12.97
CA ALA A 43 9.31 6.37 -11.74
C ALA A 43 9.77 7.31 -10.61
N PHE A 44 9.31 7.01 -9.40
CA PHE A 44 9.85 7.63 -8.19
C PHE A 44 11.08 6.83 -7.74
N PRO A 45 12.30 7.40 -7.85
CA PRO A 45 13.52 6.66 -7.56
C PRO A 45 13.64 6.33 -6.06
N PHE A 46 14.43 5.28 -5.78
CA PHE A 46 14.85 4.98 -4.42
C PHE A 46 16.35 4.64 -4.42
N PRO A 47 17.21 5.29 -3.64
CA PRO A 47 16.91 6.41 -2.74
C PRO A 47 16.29 7.62 -3.47
N TRP A 48 15.48 8.40 -2.74
CA TRP A 48 14.79 9.54 -3.33
C TRP A 48 15.71 10.78 -3.31
N PRO A 49 16.01 11.42 -4.47
CA PRO A 49 16.76 12.66 -4.48
C PRO A 49 16.05 13.73 -3.64
N PHE A 50 16.81 14.53 -2.90
CA PHE A 50 16.22 15.47 -1.95
C PHE A 50 15.28 16.49 -2.62
N VAL A 51 15.65 16.98 -3.80
CA VAL A 51 14.81 17.93 -4.55
C VAL A 51 13.48 17.28 -4.93
N ASP A 52 13.53 16.09 -5.57
CA ASP A 52 12.34 15.37 -5.99
C ASP A 52 11.46 14.97 -4.79
N PHE A 53 12.10 14.70 -3.63
CA PHE A 53 11.38 14.42 -2.39
C PHE A 53 10.58 15.66 -1.94
N ILE A 54 11.15 16.86 -2.00
CA ILE A 54 10.44 18.09 -1.60
C ILE A 54 9.39 18.48 -2.64
N ASP A 55 9.68 18.32 -3.94
CA ASP A 55 8.78 18.68 -5.03
C ASP A 55 7.50 17.83 -5.05
N ALA A 56 7.56 16.59 -4.57
CA ALA A 56 6.38 15.72 -4.44
C ALA A 56 5.40 16.18 -3.34
N PHE A 57 5.77 17.11 -2.45
CA PHE A 57 4.92 17.53 -1.34
C PHE A 57 3.60 18.19 -1.76
N PRO A 58 3.60 19.22 -2.62
CA PRO A 58 2.35 19.86 -3.07
C PRO A 58 1.43 18.88 -3.77
N GLU A 59 1.97 18.05 -4.66
CA GLU A 59 1.23 17.05 -5.43
C GLU A 59 0.53 16.03 -4.52
N CYS A 60 1.23 15.57 -3.47
CA CYS A 60 0.63 14.66 -2.47
C CYS A 60 -0.54 15.31 -1.74
N VAL A 61 -0.38 16.57 -1.28
CA VAL A 61 -1.41 17.28 -0.52
C VAL A 61 -2.62 17.60 -1.39
N LEU A 62 -2.38 18.02 -2.63
CA LEU A 62 -3.43 18.38 -3.61
C LEU A 62 -4.02 17.13 -4.29
N ARG A 63 -3.43 15.96 -4.08
CA ARG A 63 -3.81 14.69 -4.73
C ARG A 63 -3.70 14.79 -6.27
N GLU A 64 -2.71 15.51 -6.76
CA GLU A 64 -2.40 15.65 -8.19
C GLU A 64 -1.53 14.50 -8.64
N ALA A 65 -2.16 13.38 -8.97
CA ALA A 65 -1.46 12.13 -9.22
C ALA A 65 -0.95 12.00 -10.65
N PRO A 66 0.30 11.54 -10.86
CA PRO A 66 0.85 11.34 -12.19
C PRO A 66 0.18 10.14 -12.88
N PRO A 67 0.21 10.10 -14.24
CA PRO A 67 -0.36 8.97 -14.96
C PRO A 67 0.41 7.67 -14.67
N LEU A 68 -0.34 6.56 -14.61
CA LEU A 68 0.20 5.22 -14.50
C LEU A 68 0.46 4.60 -15.87
N LYS A 69 1.32 3.60 -15.92
CA LYS A 69 1.37 2.64 -17.01
C LYS A 69 0.10 1.77 -16.97
N PRO A 70 -0.32 1.19 -18.10
CA PRO A 70 -1.45 0.26 -18.12
C PRO A 70 -1.28 -0.86 -17.07
N LEU A 71 -2.37 -1.26 -16.45
CA LEU A 71 -2.38 -2.39 -15.53
C LEU A 71 -2.10 -3.70 -16.28
N SER A 72 -1.52 -4.67 -15.59
CA SER A 72 -1.21 -6.00 -16.15
C SER A 72 -2.35 -7.00 -16.00
N LEU A 73 -3.53 -6.53 -15.56
CA LEU A 73 -4.68 -7.37 -15.28
C LEU A 73 -5.18 -8.08 -16.53
N PRO A 74 -5.55 -9.38 -16.41
CA PRO A 74 -6.27 -10.06 -17.49
C PRO A 74 -7.58 -9.35 -17.78
N ALA A 75 -7.93 -9.21 -19.07
CA ALA A 75 -9.20 -8.65 -19.50
C ALA A 75 -10.37 -9.44 -18.86
N ASP A 76 -11.44 -8.75 -18.49
CA ASP A 76 -12.67 -9.31 -17.93
C ASP A 76 -12.50 -10.12 -16.62
N THR A 77 -11.45 -9.86 -15.85
CA THR A 77 -11.30 -10.51 -14.55
C THR A 77 -12.15 -9.81 -13.51
N ASP A 78 -13.12 -10.54 -12.95
CA ASP A 78 -13.90 -10.10 -11.80
C ASP A 78 -13.26 -10.61 -10.50
N PHE A 79 -13.21 -9.75 -9.47
CA PHE A 79 -12.62 -10.05 -8.17
C PHE A 79 -13.68 -9.99 -7.07
N ASP A 80 -13.59 -10.93 -6.10
CA ASP A 80 -14.48 -10.97 -4.93
C ASP A 80 -14.03 -10.03 -3.82
N LEU A 81 -12.73 -9.72 -3.75
CA LEU A 81 -12.12 -8.82 -2.78
C LEU A 81 -10.96 -8.05 -3.41
N ILE A 82 -10.80 -6.78 -3.03
CA ILE A 82 -9.64 -5.97 -3.40
C ILE A 82 -8.86 -5.58 -2.15
N ILE A 83 -7.55 -5.80 -2.16
CA ILE A 83 -6.62 -5.38 -1.10
C ILE A 83 -5.74 -4.26 -1.66
N LEU A 84 -5.81 -3.07 -1.08
CA LEU A 84 -5.04 -1.91 -1.49
C LEU A 84 -3.86 -1.71 -0.53
N CYS A 85 -2.65 -2.03 -0.99
CA CYS A 85 -1.41 -1.86 -0.23
C CYS A 85 -0.76 -0.53 -0.60
N TYR A 86 -0.70 0.42 0.34
CA TYR A 86 -0.22 1.78 0.07
C TYR A 86 0.79 2.29 1.10
N GLN A 87 1.60 3.24 0.68
CA GLN A 87 2.53 4.00 1.52
C GLN A 87 1.96 5.38 1.83
N VAL A 88 2.44 5.99 2.90
CA VAL A 88 2.08 7.36 3.27
C VAL A 88 3.20 8.30 2.85
N TRP A 89 2.87 9.27 2.01
CA TRP A 89 3.71 10.39 1.63
C TRP A 89 3.03 11.69 2.07
N TYR A 90 3.71 12.48 2.91
CA TYR A 90 3.20 13.79 3.39
C TYR A 90 1.76 13.73 3.91
N LEU A 91 1.47 12.76 4.78
CA LEU A 91 0.14 12.51 5.39
C LEU A 91 -0.97 12.10 4.40
N ALA A 92 -0.64 11.90 3.14
CA ALA A 92 -1.55 11.43 2.09
C ALA A 92 -1.13 10.04 1.59
N PRO A 93 -2.00 9.30 0.90
CA PRO A 93 -1.59 8.11 0.17
C PRO A 93 -0.54 8.47 -0.88
N ALA A 94 0.45 7.57 -1.09
CA ALA A 94 1.44 7.77 -2.13
C ALA A 94 0.77 7.99 -3.49
N LEU A 95 1.31 8.92 -4.28
CA LEU A 95 0.73 9.36 -5.56
C LEU A 95 0.34 8.24 -6.52
N PRO A 96 1.09 7.12 -6.66
CA PRO A 96 0.65 6.02 -7.53
C PRO A 96 -0.66 5.36 -7.07
N MET A 97 -0.90 5.24 -5.75
CA MET A 97 -2.17 4.73 -5.24
C MET A 97 -3.30 5.74 -5.46
N THR A 98 -3.03 7.03 -5.27
CA THR A 98 -3.97 8.10 -5.59
C THR A 98 -4.34 8.07 -7.09
N ALA A 99 -3.35 7.93 -7.97
CA ALA A 99 -3.55 7.80 -9.42
C ALA A 99 -4.46 6.62 -9.78
N PHE A 100 -4.22 5.46 -9.17
CA PHE A 100 -5.06 4.26 -9.38
C PHE A 100 -6.51 4.53 -8.99
N LEU A 101 -6.75 5.07 -7.79
CA LEU A 101 -8.10 5.34 -7.28
C LEU A 101 -8.86 6.42 -8.07
N GLN A 102 -8.14 7.35 -8.69
CA GLN A 102 -8.72 8.41 -9.54
C GLN A 102 -8.96 7.95 -10.97
N SER A 103 -8.24 6.93 -11.45
CA SER A 103 -8.34 6.42 -12.82
C SER A 103 -9.71 5.79 -13.11
N ALA A 104 -10.13 5.83 -14.37
CA ALA A 104 -11.36 5.15 -14.81
C ALA A 104 -11.28 3.64 -14.58
N GLU A 105 -10.11 3.04 -14.84
CA GLU A 105 -9.86 1.61 -14.66
C GLU A 105 -9.90 1.20 -13.19
N GLY A 106 -9.25 1.95 -12.29
CA GLY A 106 -9.29 1.70 -10.86
C GLY A 106 -10.70 1.83 -10.29
N LYS A 107 -11.45 2.87 -10.69
CA LYS A 107 -12.85 3.03 -10.29
C LYS A 107 -13.73 1.88 -10.77
N GLN A 108 -13.53 1.42 -12.00
CA GLN A 108 -14.30 0.28 -12.52
C GLN A 108 -14.01 -1.00 -11.74
N LEU A 109 -12.74 -1.26 -11.39
CA LEU A 109 -12.34 -2.43 -10.59
C LEU A 109 -12.92 -2.41 -9.18
N ILE A 110 -13.00 -1.22 -8.56
CA ILE A 110 -13.42 -1.05 -7.16
C ILE A 110 -14.95 -0.98 -7.04
N LYS A 111 -15.66 -0.55 -8.07
CA LYS A 111 -17.11 -0.33 -8.03
C LYS A 111 -17.88 -1.57 -7.55
N GLY A 112 -18.62 -1.41 -6.45
CA GLY A 112 -19.43 -2.47 -5.82
C GLY A 112 -18.61 -3.53 -5.08
N LYS A 113 -17.27 -3.39 -4.97
CA LYS A 113 -16.41 -4.41 -4.37
C LYS A 113 -16.12 -4.15 -2.89
N PRO A 114 -15.98 -5.22 -2.10
CA PRO A 114 -15.38 -5.13 -0.79
C PRO A 114 -13.89 -4.81 -0.91
N VAL A 115 -13.41 -3.89 -0.08
CA VAL A 115 -12.02 -3.41 -0.09
C VAL A 115 -11.41 -3.51 1.30
N ILE A 116 -10.17 -3.97 1.38
CA ILE A 116 -9.33 -3.91 2.57
C ILE A 116 -8.13 -3.03 2.25
N THR A 117 -7.72 -2.16 3.18
CA THR A 117 -6.50 -1.36 3.02
C THR A 117 -5.38 -1.87 3.91
N VAL A 118 -4.17 -1.87 3.36
CA VAL A 118 -2.93 -2.23 4.06
C VAL A 118 -1.97 -1.06 3.93
N VAL A 119 -1.62 -0.45 5.04
CA VAL A 119 -0.67 0.67 5.05
C VAL A 119 0.65 0.25 5.69
N ALA A 120 1.76 0.61 5.07
CA ALA A 120 3.08 0.55 5.69
C ALA A 120 3.69 1.95 5.74
N CYS A 121 3.96 2.44 6.95
CA CYS A 121 4.42 3.80 7.14
C CYS A 121 5.25 3.95 8.43
N ARG A 122 5.72 5.15 8.66
CA ARG A 122 6.42 5.50 9.91
C ARG A 122 5.49 5.38 11.13
N ASN A 123 4.44 6.20 11.23
CA ASN A 123 3.39 6.14 12.26
C ASN A 123 2.25 7.15 12.04
N MET A 124 2.31 8.02 11.04
CA MET A 124 1.33 9.10 10.79
C MET A 124 0.44 8.73 9.59
N TRP A 125 -0.44 7.77 9.77
CA TRP A 125 -1.23 7.20 8.69
C TRP A 125 -2.73 7.55 8.72
N LEU A 126 -3.24 8.11 9.82
CA LEU A 126 -4.69 8.33 9.99
C LEU A 126 -5.30 9.24 8.90
N SER A 127 -4.63 10.36 8.58
CA SER A 127 -5.10 11.27 7.52
C SER A 127 -5.08 10.59 6.14
N ALA A 128 -4.03 9.79 5.87
CA ALA A 128 -3.95 9.03 4.62
C ALA A 128 -5.03 7.95 4.55
N GLN A 129 -5.35 7.28 5.67
CA GLN A 129 -6.42 6.29 5.73
C GLN A 129 -7.79 6.93 5.50
N GLN A 130 -8.04 8.11 6.07
CA GLN A 130 -9.26 8.86 5.79
C GLN A 130 -9.37 9.20 4.30
N ALA A 131 -8.30 9.68 3.70
CA ALA A 131 -8.26 9.97 2.26
C ALA A 131 -8.50 8.72 1.41
N MET A 132 -7.94 7.56 1.80
CA MET A 132 -8.22 6.27 1.15
C MET A 132 -9.70 5.91 1.24
N GLN A 133 -10.31 6.05 2.41
CA GLN A 133 -11.73 5.77 2.62
C GLN A 133 -12.63 6.63 1.74
N GLU A 134 -12.34 7.93 1.66
CA GLU A 134 -13.06 8.87 0.77
C GLU A 134 -12.94 8.43 -0.70
N MET A 135 -11.72 8.19 -1.19
CA MET A 135 -11.49 7.80 -2.60
C MET A 135 -12.09 6.42 -2.93
N ILE A 136 -12.08 5.46 -2.01
CA ILE A 136 -12.73 4.17 -2.19
C ILE A 136 -14.25 4.34 -2.29
N ALA A 137 -14.84 5.17 -1.44
CA ALA A 137 -16.27 5.47 -1.48
C ALA A 137 -16.66 6.19 -2.78
N ASP A 138 -15.86 7.16 -3.23
CA ASP A 138 -16.06 7.87 -4.51
C ASP A 138 -15.96 6.93 -5.72
N ALA A 139 -15.13 5.88 -5.62
CA ALA A 139 -15.04 4.83 -6.63
C ALA A 139 -16.20 3.80 -6.53
N GLY A 140 -17.11 3.96 -5.56
CA GLY A 140 -18.23 3.05 -5.32
C GLY A 140 -17.85 1.75 -4.62
N GLY A 141 -16.69 1.67 -3.99
CA GLY A 141 -16.24 0.52 -3.20
C GLY A 141 -16.73 0.58 -1.75
N ARG A 142 -16.61 -0.54 -1.05
CA ARG A 142 -16.97 -0.66 0.37
C ARG A 142 -15.77 -1.08 1.19
N LEU A 143 -15.17 -0.15 1.94
CA LEU A 143 -14.09 -0.45 2.87
C LEU A 143 -14.62 -1.37 3.99
N LEU A 144 -14.02 -2.55 4.12
CA LEU A 144 -14.38 -3.54 5.16
C LEU A 144 -13.49 -3.40 6.38
N ASP A 145 -12.18 -3.30 6.16
CA ASP A 145 -11.19 -3.33 7.22
C ASP A 145 -9.88 -2.66 6.77
N HIS A 146 -9.00 -2.42 7.74
CA HIS A 146 -7.67 -1.90 7.48
C HIS A 146 -6.65 -2.47 8.46
N ILE A 147 -5.40 -2.58 8.02
CA ILE A 147 -4.27 -2.90 8.90
C ILE A 147 -3.10 -1.95 8.64
N ALA A 148 -2.48 -1.48 9.72
CA ALA A 148 -1.32 -0.61 9.66
C ALA A 148 -0.07 -1.33 10.18
N PHE A 149 0.96 -1.40 9.35
CA PHE A 149 2.30 -1.83 9.71
C PHE A 149 3.15 -0.58 9.93
N THR A 150 3.53 -0.33 11.17
CA THR A 150 4.21 0.92 11.54
C THR A 150 5.62 0.67 12.04
N ASP A 151 6.48 1.68 11.89
CA ASP A 151 7.79 1.68 12.54
C ASP A 151 7.59 1.82 14.06
N ARG A 152 8.07 0.84 14.83
CA ARG A 152 8.00 0.82 16.31
C ARG A 152 9.04 1.72 16.99
N GLY A 153 9.87 2.38 16.23
CA GLY A 153 10.84 3.33 16.78
C GLY A 153 10.16 4.48 17.52
N HIS A 154 10.87 5.04 18.52
CA HIS A 154 10.39 6.24 19.20
C HIS A 154 10.07 7.34 18.15
N PRO A 155 8.95 8.07 18.25
CA PRO A 155 8.54 9.05 17.24
C PRO A 155 9.65 10.04 16.84
N LEU A 156 10.43 10.55 17.82
CA LEU A 156 11.56 11.45 17.55
C LEU A 156 12.71 10.76 16.78
N ALA A 157 12.98 9.49 17.08
CA ALA A 157 14.01 8.73 16.36
C ALA A 157 13.63 8.53 14.89
N THR A 158 12.36 8.26 14.61
CA THR A 158 11.87 8.04 13.25
C THR A 158 11.89 9.31 12.39
N PHE A 159 11.92 10.51 13.00
CA PHE A 159 12.13 11.76 12.27
C PHE A 159 13.54 11.88 11.69
N ILE A 160 14.51 11.13 12.21
CA ILE A 160 15.90 11.09 11.72
C ILE A 160 16.10 9.86 10.84
N THR A 161 15.70 8.67 11.32
CA THR A 161 16.02 7.41 10.66
C THR A 161 15.23 7.21 9.35
N THR A 162 13.97 7.64 9.30
CA THR A 162 13.15 7.51 8.08
C THR A 162 13.63 8.42 6.95
N PRO A 163 13.84 9.75 7.13
CA PRO A 163 14.41 10.59 6.07
C PRO A 163 15.80 10.10 5.63
N ARG A 164 16.66 9.69 6.58
CA ARG A 164 17.95 9.10 6.22
C ARG A 164 17.78 7.90 5.30
N TRP A 165 16.87 6.98 5.62
CA TRP A 165 16.60 5.83 4.77
C TRP A 165 16.06 6.23 3.39
N VAL A 166 15.04 7.09 3.35
CA VAL A 166 14.40 7.54 2.11
C VAL A 166 15.39 8.24 1.19
N LEU A 167 16.23 9.12 1.74
CA LEU A 167 17.16 9.95 0.97
C LEU A 167 18.49 9.26 0.65
N THR A 168 18.89 8.25 1.42
CA THR A 168 20.23 7.62 1.26
C THR A 168 20.18 6.11 0.99
N GLY A 169 19.01 5.48 1.09
CA GLY A 169 18.86 4.03 1.03
C GLY A 169 19.39 3.28 2.28
N ARG A 170 19.98 3.98 3.25
CA ARG A 170 20.63 3.36 4.41
C ARG A 170 19.63 3.14 5.53
N ARG A 171 19.22 1.89 5.74
CA ARG A 171 18.24 1.48 6.75
C ARG A 171 18.87 1.10 8.11
N ASN A 172 20.15 0.76 8.15
CA ASN A 172 20.84 0.27 9.34
C ASN A 172 20.76 1.24 10.54
N PRO A 173 20.91 0.75 11.78
CA PRO A 173 20.97 1.59 12.97
C PRO A 173 21.99 2.73 12.83
N PHE A 174 21.68 3.91 13.38
CA PHE A 174 22.49 5.11 13.23
C PHE A 174 22.46 5.96 14.50
N LEU A 175 23.62 6.36 15.02
CA LEU A 175 23.76 7.16 16.24
C LEU A 175 22.99 6.61 17.45
N GLY A 176 23.01 5.29 17.66
CA GLY A 176 22.25 4.64 18.73
C GLY A 176 20.72 4.54 18.48
N LEU A 177 20.23 5.02 17.33
CA LEU A 177 18.83 4.89 16.91
C LEU A 177 18.60 3.56 16.18
N PRO A 178 17.39 2.98 16.28
CA PRO A 178 17.07 1.71 15.62
C PRO A 178 17.08 1.84 14.09
N ALA A 179 17.07 0.68 13.41
CA ALA A 179 16.86 0.63 11.96
C ALA A 179 15.50 1.22 11.58
N ALA A 180 15.45 1.93 10.45
CA ALA A 180 14.21 2.51 9.93
C ALA A 180 13.25 1.44 9.38
N GLY A 181 11.97 1.77 9.36
CA GLY A 181 10.90 1.01 8.73
C GLY A 181 10.28 -0.07 9.63
N VAL A 182 9.33 -0.81 9.07
CA VAL A 182 8.58 -1.86 9.79
C VAL A 182 9.52 -2.99 10.23
N ALA A 183 9.38 -3.41 11.48
CA ALA A 183 10.22 -4.46 12.04
C ALA A 183 9.90 -5.86 11.42
N PRO A 184 10.88 -6.79 11.36
CA PRO A 184 10.67 -8.10 10.73
C PRO A 184 9.55 -8.94 11.38
N ASP A 185 9.36 -8.83 12.68
CA ASP A 185 8.28 -9.51 13.41
C ASP A 185 6.89 -8.95 13.08
N GLU A 186 6.78 -7.65 12.83
CA GLU A 186 5.58 -7.02 12.30
C GLU A 186 5.28 -7.52 10.89
N ILE A 187 6.30 -7.58 10.02
CA ILE A 187 6.14 -8.12 8.66
C ILE A 187 5.68 -9.58 8.72
N ALA A 188 6.19 -10.37 9.67
CA ALA A 188 5.72 -11.75 9.88
C ALA A 188 4.24 -11.83 10.30
N ALA A 189 3.65 -10.75 10.89
CA ALA A 189 2.23 -10.71 11.21
C ALA A 189 1.34 -10.65 9.96
N ALA A 190 1.88 -10.25 8.81
CA ALA A 190 1.16 -10.20 7.55
C ALA A 190 0.61 -11.57 7.11
N ASP A 191 1.34 -12.66 7.36
CA ASP A 191 0.87 -14.01 7.08
C ASP A 191 -0.41 -14.36 7.86
N ARG A 192 -0.49 -13.93 9.13
CA ARG A 192 -1.66 -14.19 9.98
C ARG A 192 -2.87 -13.42 9.47
N PHE A 193 -2.66 -12.20 9.03
CA PHE A 193 -3.71 -11.38 8.44
C PHE A 193 -4.23 -11.98 7.12
N GLY A 194 -3.33 -12.41 6.23
CA GLY A 194 -3.70 -13.11 5.00
C GLY A 194 -4.51 -14.39 5.26
N LYS A 195 -4.12 -15.20 6.25
CA LYS A 195 -4.88 -16.39 6.66
C LYS A 195 -6.27 -16.04 7.20
N ALA A 196 -6.40 -14.94 7.94
CA ALA A 196 -7.69 -14.48 8.45
C ALA A 196 -8.62 -14.05 7.31
N ILE A 197 -8.11 -13.28 6.35
CA ILE A 197 -8.84 -12.90 5.13
C ILE A 197 -9.31 -14.16 4.36
N GLY A 198 -8.42 -15.12 4.13
CA GLY A 198 -8.78 -16.36 3.42
C GLY A 198 -9.91 -17.11 4.11
N LYS A 199 -9.87 -17.23 5.44
CA LYS A 199 -10.93 -17.88 6.23
C LYS A 199 -12.25 -17.13 6.15
N ALA A 200 -12.25 -15.80 6.25
CA ALA A 200 -13.46 -14.96 6.12
C ALA A 200 -14.09 -15.13 4.74
N LEU A 201 -13.30 -15.03 3.68
CA LEU A 201 -13.77 -15.21 2.31
C LEU A 201 -14.42 -16.58 2.08
N MET A 202 -13.86 -17.66 2.66
CA MET A 202 -14.41 -19.01 2.49
C MET A 202 -15.72 -19.22 3.25
N ARG A 203 -15.92 -18.49 4.36
CA ARG A 203 -17.17 -18.52 5.13
C ARG A 203 -18.29 -17.71 4.50
N GLY A 204 -17.96 -16.75 3.63
CA GLY A 204 -18.91 -15.80 3.06
C GLY A 204 -19.22 -14.61 3.98
N ASP A 205 -18.35 -14.40 4.97
CA ASP A 205 -18.44 -13.30 5.94
C ASP A 205 -17.92 -11.98 5.35
#